data_efcff5b8f35007ade8c2f48bc50fceee
#
_entry.id   efcff5b8f35007ade8c2f48bc50fceee
#
_cell.length_a   1.000
_cell.length_b   1.000
_cell.length_c   1.000
_cell.angle_alpha   90.00
_cell.angle_beta   90.00
_cell.angle_gamma   90.00
#
_symmetry.space_group_name_H-M   'P 1'
#
loop_
_entity.id
_entity.type
_entity.pdbx_description
1 polymer ?
#
loop_
_entity_poly.entity_id
_entity_poly.type
_entity_poly.pdbx_seq_one_letter_code
_entity_poly.pdbx_strand_id
1 'polypeptide(L)'
;MKLLRYGEIGREKPGILGQDGKIRDLSNHITDINGDNISEEGLNKISMIDVSSLPIIPENTRLGACVGNIGKFLCIGLNYSDHAAETGMPVPSEPILFSKATSAVVGPNDNVEIPRNSNETDWEVELGIIIGKKAKYINEEDAEEYIAGYCVVNDVSEREFQLKKEGQWTKGKSCDTFGPTGPVSYTHLTLPTT
;
A
#
# COMPACT_ATOMS: atom_id res chain seq x y z
N MET A 1 10.80 -2.22 11.62
CA MET A 1 11.08 -0.83 11.15
C MET A 1 9.81 -0.28 10.53
N LYS A 2 9.51 1.01 10.64
CA LYS A 2 8.28 1.63 10.11
C LYS A 2 8.67 2.78 9.19
N LEU A 3 8.61 2.55 7.88
CA LEU A 3 8.96 3.51 6.84
C LEU A 3 7.72 4.22 6.31
N LEU A 4 7.85 5.47 5.94
CA LEU A 4 6.78 6.31 5.43
C LEU A 4 7.33 7.37 4.46
N ARG A 5 6.44 8.02 3.72
CA ARG A 5 6.76 9.18 2.90
C ARG A 5 5.95 10.38 3.39
N TYR A 6 6.54 11.56 3.41
CA TYR A 6 5.92 12.78 3.91
C TYR A 6 6.20 13.98 3.02
N GLY A 7 5.36 15.00 3.10
CA GLY A 7 5.52 16.26 2.37
C GLY A 7 4.42 16.49 1.33
N GLU A 8 4.68 17.42 0.42
CA GLU A 8 3.74 17.82 -0.63
C GLU A 8 3.55 16.71 -1.67
N ILE A 9 2.36 16.67 -2.28
CA ILE A 9 2.03 15.72 -3.35
C ILE A 9 3.05 15.85 -4.50
N GLY A 10 3.64 14.72 -4.90
CA GLY A 10 4.64 14.65 -5.96
C GLY A 10 6.04 15.15 -5.57
N ARG A 11 6.23 15.53 -4.30
CA ARG A 11 7.52 15.95 -3.72
C ARG A 11 7.78 15.30 -2.38
N GLU A 12 7.18 14.15 -2.15
CA GLU A 12 7.34 13.43 -0.91
C GLU A 12 8.81 13.05 -0.68
N LYS A 13 9.16 13.02 0.60
CA LYS A 13 10.48 12.64 1.10
C LYS A 13 10.38 11.36 1.95
N PRO A 14 11.46 10.57 2.02
CA PRO A 14 11.50 9.40 2.88
C PRO A 14 11.57 9.76 4.35
N GLY A 15 10.83 9.04 5.17
CA GLY A 15 10.81 9.18 6.62
C GLY A 15 10.76 7.83 7.33
N ILE A 16 11.06 7.88 8.62
CA ILE A 16 11.00 6.73 9.52
C ILE A 16 10.29 7.13 10.82
N LEU A 17 9.42 6.27 11.30
CA LEU A 17 8.77 6.44 12.60
C LEU A 17 9.68 5.88 13.69
N GLY A 18 10.11 6.74 14.61
CA GLY A 18 10.91 6.37 15.77
C GLY A 18 10.09 5.65 16.86
N GLN A 19 10.77 5.04 17.81
CA GLN A 19 10.13 4.37 18.96
C GLN A 19 9.37 5.34 19.87
N ASP A 20 9.75 6.61 19.86
CA ASP A 20 9.09 7.70 20.57
C ASP A 20 7.83 8.24 19.85
N GLY A 21 7.43 7.63 18.75
CA GLY A 21 6.28 8.04 17.94
C GLY A 21 6.53 9.24 17.04
N LYS A 22 7.74 9.79 16.99
CA LYS A 22 8.08 10.92 16.14
C LYS A 22 8.58 10.47 14.77
N ILE A 23 8.14 11.18 13.74
CA ILE A 23 8.62 10.98 12.38
C ILE A 23 9.95 11.71 12.21
N ARG A 24 10.90 11.06 11.53
CA ARG A 24 12.22 11.58 11.24
C ARG A 24 12.57 11.50 9.76
N ASP A 25 13.35 12.48 9.32
CA ASP A 25 13.76 12.63 7.93
C ASP A 25 14.90 11.68 7.58
N LEU A 26 14.71 10.86 6.54
CA LEU A 26 15.73 9.97 5.97
C LEU A 26 16.39 10.54 4.71
N SER A 27 16.06 11.76 4.27
CA SER A 27 16.47 12.31 2.96
C SER A 27 18.00 12.42 2.79
N ASN A 28 18.76 12.48 3.87
CA ASN A 28 20.22 12.48 3.82
C ASN A 28 20.83 11.07 3.61
N HIS A 29 20.03 10.01 3.70
CA HIS A 29 20.48 8.62 3.62
C HIS A 29 19.95 7.90 2.39
N ILE A 30 18.71 8.18 2.02
CA ILE A 30 18.04 7.60 0.83
C ILE A 30 17.24 8.67 0.10
N THR A 31 17.05 8.49 -1.19
CA THR A 31 16.30 9.45 -2.02
C THR A 31 14.80 9.33 -1.89
N ASP A 32 14.27 8.11 -1.73
CA ASP A 32 12.84 7.82 -1.58
C ASP A 32 12.63 6.40 -1.02
N ILE A 33 11.43 6.09 -0.54
CA ILE A 33 10.98 4.74 -0.23
C ILE A 33 10.46 4.11 -1.53
N ASN A 34 11.34 3.50 -2.30
CA ASN A 34 11.02 2.90 -3.60
C ASN A 34 11.79 1.58 -3.82
N GLY A 35 11.64 0.94 -4.98
CA GLY A 35 12.16 -0.38 -5.26
C GLY A 35 13.64 -0.62 -4.89
N ASP A 36 14.51 0.37 -5.10
CA ASP A 36 15.94 0.22 -4.79
C ASP A 36 16.20 0.22 -3.27
N ASN A 37 15.49 1.07 -2.54
CA ASN A 37 15.68 1.26 -1.11
C ASN A 37 14.86 0.30 -0.23
N ILE A 38 13.87 -0.40 -0.79
CA ILE A 38 13.09 -1.43 -0.09
C ILE A 38 13.53 -2.86 -0.45
N SER A 39 14.60 -3.03 -1.21
CA SER A 39 15.30 -4.32 -1.36
C SER A 39 15.87 -4.76 -0.01
N GLU A 40 16.18 -6.04 0.14
CA GLU A 40 16.81 -6.57 1.35
C GLU A 40 18.08 -5.78 1.72
N GLU A 41 18.94 -5.49 0.74
CA GLU A 41 20.15 -4.68 0.94
C GLU A 41 19.80 -3.24 1.38
N GLY A 42 18.80 -2.62 0.75
CA GLY A 42 18.33 -1.27 1.10
C GLY A 42 17.77 -1.21 2.51
N LEU A 43 16.92 -2.16 2.88
CA LEU A 43 16.34 -2.25 4.24
C LEU A 43 17.42 -2.51 5.30
N ASN A 44 18.42 -3.36 5.00
CA ASN A 44 19.56 -3.58 5.90
C ASN A 44 20.37 -2.30 6.13
N LYS A 45 20.63 -1.50 5.08
CA LYS A 45 21.32 -0.20 5.22
C LYS A 45 20.51 0.76 6.10
N ILE A 46 19.20 0.85 5.88
CA ILE A 46 18.33 1.73 6.69
C ILE A 46 18.31 1.27 8.16
N SER A 47 18.32 -0.05 8.43
CA SER A 47 18.30 -0.59 9.79
C SER A 47 19.52 -0.24 10.63
N MET A 48 20.65 0.08 9.99
CA MET A 48 21.89 0.49 10.65
C MET A 48 21.94 1.99 11.04
N ILE A 49 20.94 2.77 10.62
CA ILE A 49 20.88 4.20 10.92
C ILE A 49 20.43 4.40 12.37
N ASP A 50 21.16 5.24 13.11
CA ASP A 50 20.68 5.74 14.40
C ASP A 50 19.51 6.71 14.20
N VAL A 51 18.30 6.15 14.29
CA VAL A 51 17.04 6.89 14.10
C VAL A 51 16.92 8.07 15.08
N SER A 52 17.48 7.94 16.29
CA SER A 52 17.37 8.98 17.31
C SER A 52 18.12 10.28 16.94
N SER A 53 19.15 10.18 16.11
CA SER A 53 19.97 11.30 15.64
C SER A 53 19.37 12.07 14.47
N LEU A 54 18.34 11.52 13.81
CA LEU A 54 17.74 12.12 12.61
C LEU A 54 16.85 13.32 12.94
N PRO A 55 16.75 14.32 12.02
CA PRO A 55 15.88 15.48 12.16
C PRO A 55 14.40 15.05 12.34
N ILE A 56 13.71 15.64 13.31
CA ILE A 56 12.30 15.42 13.55
C ILE A 56 11.47 16.23 12.56
N ILE A 57 10.44 15.60 11.99
CA ILE A 57 9.46 16.22 11.11
C ILE A 57 8.30 16.79 11.94
N PRO A 58 7.77 17.98 11.62
CA PRO A 58 6.60 18.53 12.29
C PRO A 58 5.39 17.57 12.26
N GLU A 59 4.68 17.45 13.38
CA GLU A 59 3.58 16.48 13.56
C GLU A 59 2.45 16.60 12.53
N ASN A 60 2.17 17.81 12.04
CA ASN A 60 1.09 18.07 11.08
C ASN A 60 1.52 17.94 9.62
N THR A 61 2.69 17.38 9.35
CA THR A 61 3.16 17.19 7.97
C THR A 61 2.32 16.11 7.28
N ARG A 62 1.85 16.38 6.05
CA ARG A 62 1.10 15.42 5.24
C ARG A 62 1.93 14.14 5.05
N LEU A 63 1.26 12.99 5.17
CA LEU A 63 1.81 11.69 4.80
C LEU A 63 1.36 11.33 3.38
N GLY A 64 2.31 10.98 2.52
CA GLY A 64 2.04 10.40 1.22
C GLY A 64 1.85 8.89 1.28
N ALA A 65 1.58 8.26 0.15
CA ALA A 65 1.64 6.80 0.05
C ALA A 65 2.98 6.30 0.56
N CYS A 66 2.98 5.24 1.38
CA CYS A 66 4.18 4.79 2.10
C CYS A 66 5.30 4.27 1.18
N VAL A 67 5.01 3.96 -0.06
CA VAL A 67 5.96 3.56 -1.11
C VAL A 67 5.76 4.43 -2.34
N GLY A 68 6.85 4.90 -2.91
CA GLY A 68 6.87 5.68 -4.15
C GLY A 68 7.13 4.83 -5.39
N ASN A 69 6.85 5.41 -6.55
CA ASN A 69 7.15 4.81 -7.87
C ASN A 69 6.57 3.39 -8.06
N ILE A 70 5.31 3.20 -7.67
CA ILE A 70 4.61 1.91 -7.76
C ILE A 70 4.39 1.56 -9.23
N GLY A 71 4.97 0.45 -9.69
CA GLY A 71 4.83 -0.02 -11.08
C GLY A 71 3.55 -0.84 -11.32
N LYS A 72 3.05 -1.54 -10.29
CA LYS A 72 1.83 -2.35 -10.35
C LYS A 72 1.10 -2.26 -9.02
N PHE A 73 -0.22 -2.16 -9.08
CA PHE A 73 -1.11 -2.30 -7.94
C PHE A 73 -2.07 -3.45 -8.26
N LEU A 74 -1.74 -4.63 -7.76
CA LEU A 74 -2.50 -5.86 -7.99
C LEU A 74 -3.32 -6.18 -6.75
N CYS A 75 -4.54 -6.63 -6.95
CA CYS A 75 -5.49 -6.94 -5.88
C CYS A 75 -6.04 -8.35 -6.06
N ILE A 76 -6.34 -9.01 -4.94
CA ILE A 76 -7.00 -10.31 -4.92
C ILE A 76 -8.42 -10.12 -4.39
N GLY A 77 -9.41 -10.38 -5.23
CA GLY A 77 -10.82 -10.26 -4.87
C GLY A 77 -11.33 -11.46 -4.09
N LEU A 78 -12.34 -11.24 -3.22
CA LEU A 78 -13.01 -12.27 -2.42
C LEU A 78 -12.04 -13.14 -1.60
N ASN A 79 -10.96 -12.53 -1.10
CA ASN A 79 -9.90 -13.21 -0.34
C ASN A 79 -10.19 -13.28 1.18
N TYR A 80 -11.30 -12.73 1.63
CA TYR A 80 -11.83 -12.88 3.00
C TYR A 80 -13.06 -13.77 2.99
N SER A 81 -13.04 -14.84 3.78
CA SER A 81 -14.15 -15.80 3.88
C SER A 81 -15.46 -15.15 4.34
N ASP A 82 -15.36 -14.20 5.25
CA ASP A 82 -16.51 -13.46 5.79
C ASP A 82 -17.18 -12.61 4.69
N HIS A 83 -16.37 -11.95 3.86
CA HIS A 83 -16.86 -11.16 2.74
C HIS A 83 -17.57 -12.03 1.68
N ALA A 84 -17.03 -13.21 1.38
CA ALA A 84 -17.69 -14.18 0.49
C ALA A 84 -19.03 -14.62 1.05
N ALA A 85 -19.12 -14.87 2.36
CA ALA A 85 -20.36 -15.24 3.04
C ALA A 85 -21.42 -14.12 3.02
N GLU A 86 -21.01 -12.87 3.29
CA GLU A 86 -21.90 -11.69 3.27
C GLU A 86 -22.49 -11.43 1.87
N THR A 87 -21.70 -11.62 0.83
CA THR A 87 -22.15 -11.44 -0.56
C THR A 87 -22.89 -12.63 -1.13
N GLY A 88 -22.95 -13.76 -0.40
CA GLY A 88 -23.55 -15.01 -0.87
C GLY A 88 -22.78 -15.66 -2.03
N MET A 89 -21.53 -15.26 -2.26
CA MET A 89 -20.69 -15.81 -3.31
C MET A 89 -19.89 -17.01 -2.79
N PRO A 90 -19.68 -18.06 -3.60
CA PRO A 90 -18.79 -19.14 -3.22
C PRO A 90 -17.34 -18.64 -3.09
N VAL A 91 -16.59 -19.23 -2.17
CA VAL A 91 -15.14 -18.97 -2.10
C VAL A 91 -14.52 -19.40 -3.44
N PRO A 92 -13.76 -18.51 -4.11
CA PRO A 92 -13.16 -18.84 -5.40
C PRO A 92 -12.17 -20.00 -5.29
N SER A 93 -12.11 -20.85 -6.32
CA SER A 93 -11.16 -21.98 -6.38
C SER A 93 -9.72 -21.54 -6.73
N GLU A 94 -9.56 -20.31 -7.22
CA GLU A 94 -8.29 -19.66 -7.50
C GLU A 94 -8.40 -18.16 -7.21
N PRO A 95 -7.28 -17.44 -6.98
CA PRO A 95 -7.34 -16.02 -6.68
C PRO A 95 -7.94 -15.20 -7.83
N ILE A 96 -8.95 -14.39 -7.54
CA ILE A 96 -9.50 -13.43 -8.51
C ILE A 96 -8.55 -12.24 -8.60
N LEU A 97 -7.70 -12.23 -9.61
CA LEU A 97 -6.73 -11.16 -9.82
C LEU A 97 -7.36 -9.99 -10.58
N PHE A 98 -7.25 -8.79 -10.02
CA PHE A 98 -7.54 -7.53 -10.71
C PHE A 98 -6.47 -6.48 -10.41
N SER A 99 -6.55 -5.32 -11.03
CA SER A 99 -5.60 -4.24 -10.81
C SER A 99 -6.30 -2.92 -10.56
N LYS A 100 -5.65 -2.08 -9.77
CA LYS A 100 -5.94 -0.63 -9.70
C LYS A 100 -4.88 0.10 -10.52
N ALA A 101 -5.29 1.18 -11.19
CA ALA A 101 -4.33 2.08 -11.83
C ALA A 101 -3.37 2.65 -10.77
N THR A 102 -2.09 2.71 -11.08
CA THR A 102 -1.10 3.27 -10.13
C THR A 102 -1.33 4.76 -9.88
N SER A 103 -2.00 5.47 -10.81
CA SER A 103 -2.45 6.84 -10.65
C SER A 103 -3.55 7.02 -9.59
N ALA A 104 -4.22 5.95 -9.17
CA ALA A 104 -5.20 5.99 -8.07
C ALA A 104 -4.54 6.08 -6.68
N VAL A 105 -3.23 5.83 -6.57
CA VAL A 105 -2.52 5.78 -5.29
C VAL A 105 -2.35 7.19 -4.71
N VAL A 106 -2.79 7.35 -3.47
CA VAL A 106 -2.67 8.59 -2.68
C VAL A 106 -2.22 8.27 -1.26
N GLY A 107 -1.90 9.30 -0.50
CA GLY A 107 -1.56 9.16 0.92
C GLY A 107 -2.76 8.70 1.76
N PRO A 108 -2.51 8.16 2.97
CA PRO A 108 -3.55 7.56 3.81
C PRO A 108 -4.63 8.54 4.28
N ASN A 109 -4.31 9.82 4.33
CA ASN A 109 -5.20 10.88 4.79
C ASN A 109 -5.56 11.89 3.68
N ASP A 110 -5.19 11.59 2.44
CA ASP A 110 -5.59 12.41 1.30
C ASP A 110 -7.09 12.22 1.00
N ASN A 111 -7.69 13.22 0.39
CA ASN A 111 -9.10 13.14 0.01
C ASN A 111 -9.31 12.08 -1.07
N VAL A 112 -10.38 11.31 -0.92
CA VAL A 112 -10.92 10.47 -1.99
C VAL A 112 -11.91 11.33 -2.80
N GLU A 113 -11.64 11.48 -4.08
CA GLU A 113 -12.48 12.27 -4.99
C GLU A 113 -13.57 11.40 -5.60
N ILE A 114 -14.83 11.67 -5.26
CA ILE A 114 -15.97 10.95 -5.82
C ILE A 114 -16.11 11.28 -7.31
N PRO A 115 -16.03 10.29 -8.21
CA PRO A 115 -16.11 10.55 -9.63
C PRO A 115 -17.50 11.02 -10.06
N ARG A 116 -17.54 11.72 -11.19
CA ARG A 116 -18.82 12.21 -11.75
C ARG A 116 -19.78 11.06 -12.03
N ASN A 117 -21.04 11.23 -11.67
CA ASN A 117 -22.12 10.22 -11.80
C ASN A 117 -21.87 8.95 -10.93
N SER A 118 -21.09 9.05 -9.89
CA SER A 118 -20.92 8.01 -8.89
C SER A 118 -22.00 8.13 -7.81
N ASN A 119 -22.62 7.01 -7.45
CA ASN A 119 -23.63 6.93 -6.41
C ASN A 119 -23.40 5.76 -5.45
N GLU A 120 -22.44 4.91 -5.73
CA GLU A 120 -22.21 3.66 -4.98
C GLU A 120 -20.72 3.51 -4.62
N THR A 121 -20.06 4.63 -4.25
CA THR A 121 -18.68 4.58 -3.76
C THR A 121 -18.65 3.98 -2.37
N ASP A 122 -17.79 2.99 -2.19
CA ASP A 122 -17.64 2.18 -0.99
C ASP A 122 -16.15 2.03 -0.62
N TRP A 123 -15.87 1.73 0.64
CA TRP A 123 -14.52 1.53 1.15
C TRP A 123 -14.26 0.05 1.45
N GLU A 124 -13.00 -0.37 1.31
CA GLU A 124 -12.55 -1.72 1.65
C GLU A 124 -11.21 -1.63 2.37
N VAL A 125 -11.14 -2.01 3.65
CA VAL A 125 -9.87 -2.11 4.36
C VAL A 125 -9.14 -3.39 3.95
N GLU A 126 -7.87 -3.21 3.51
CA GLU A 126 -7.08 -4.31 2.95
C GLU A 126 -5.68 -4.38 3.53
N LEU A 127 -5.11 -5.59 3.56
CA LEU A 127 -3.69 -5.80 3.80
C LEU A 127 -2.91 -5.60 2.51
N GLY A 128 -2.14 -4.53 2.44
CA GLY A 128 -1.19 -4.31 1.35
C GLY A 128 0.13 -5.03 1.57
N ILE A 129 0.59 -5.78 0.58
CA ILE A 129 1.90 -6.46 0.57
C ILE A 129 2.82 -5.71 -0.37
N ILE A 130 3.98 -5.27 0.13
CA ILE A 130 4.97 -4.54 -0.63
C ILE A 130 6.05 -5.51 -1.09
N ILE A 131 6.21 -5.66 -2.41
CA ILE A 131 7.23 -6.54 -3.01
C ILE A 131 8.57 -5.82 -3.07
N GLY A 132 9.60 -6.41 -2.46
CA GLY A 132 10.94 -5.82 -2.32
C GLY A 132 11.97 -6.26 -3.36
N LYS A 133 11.74 -7.36 -4.04
CA LYS A 133 12.65 -7.85 -5.09
C LYS A 133 11.88 -8.42 -6.29
N LYS A 134 12.52 -8.44 -7.44
CA LYS A 134 11.92 -8.96 -8.68
C LYS A 134 11.62 -10.45 -8.54
N ALA A 135 10.36 -10.83 -8.72
CA ALA A 135 9.88 -12.21 -8.70
C ALA A 135 9.36 -12.63 -10.08
N LYS A 136 9.68 -13.86 -10.50
CA LYS A 136 9.12 -14.50 -11.69
C LYS A 136 9.24 -16.01 -11.57
N TYR A 137 8.10 -16.72 -11.62
CA TYR A 137 8.06 -18.20 -11.53
C TYR A 137 8.71 -18.74 -10.25
N ILE A 138 8.48 -18.06 -9.13
CA ILE A 138 8.95 -18.50 -7.81
C ILE A 138 8.04 -19.61 -7.27
N ASN A 139 8.54 -20.44 -6.36
CA ASN A 139 7.73 -21.38 -5.62
C ASN A 139 6.98 -20.66 -4.50
N GLU A 140 5.86 -21.23 -4.05
CA GLU A 140 5.05 -20.68 -2.96
C GLU A 140 5.85 -20.59 -1.65
N GLU A 141 6.65 -21.58 -1.35
CA GLU A 141 7.53 -21.65 -0.17
C GLU A 141 8.58 -20.52 -0.11
N ASP A 142 8.94 -19.95 -1.25
CA ASP A 142 9.92 -18.87 -1.36
C ASP A 142 9.26 -17.47 -1.32
N ALA A 143 7.93 -17.37 -1.33
CA ALA A 143 7.21 -16.12 -1.53
C ALA A 143 7.53 -15.05 -0.48
N GLU A 144 7.69 -15.44 0.79
CA GLU A 144 7.98 -14.51 1.89
C GLU A 144 9.31 -13.76 1.72
N GLU A 145 10.30 -14.38 1.08
CA GLU A 145 11.60 -13.75 0.80
C GLU A 145 11.51 -12.55 -0.16
N TYR A 146 10.39 -12.42 -0.89
CA TYR A 146 10.16 -11.34 -1.84
C TYR A 146 9.39 -10.17 -1.23
N ILE A 147 8.93 -10.29 0.01
CA ILE A 147 8.14 -9.28 0.70
C ILE A 147 9.07 -8.30 1.42
N ALA A 148 8.98 -7.02 1.07
CA ALA A 148 9.67 -5.94 1.78
C ALA A 148 8.91 -5.50 3.05
N GLY A 149 7.59 -5.63 3.04
CA GLY A 149 6.78 -5.21 4.17
C GLY A 149 5.28 -5.17 3.86
N TYR A 150 4.53 -4.64 4.81
CA TYR A 150 3.07 -4.61 4.80
C TYR A 150 2.58 -3.20 5.14
N CYS A 151 1.42 -2.85 4.62
CA CYS A 151 0.73 -1.60 4.96
C CYS A 151 -0.78 -1.81 4.96
N VAL A 152 -1.53 -0.82 5.44
CA VAL A 152 -2.97 -0.77 5.25
C VAL A 152 -3.26 -0.11 3.90
N VAL A 153 -4.22 -0.62 3.18
CA VAL A 153 -4.74 -0.05 1.94
C VAL A 153 -6.25 0.13 2.06
N ASN A 154 -6.78 1.19 1.47
CA ASN A 154 -8.21 1.30 1.24
C ASN A 154 -8.47 1.04 -0.25
N ASP A 155 -9.05 -0.13 -0.58
CA ASP A 155 -9.44 -0.47 -1.96
C ASP A 155 -10.80 0.16 -2.29
N VAL A 156 -10.83 1.49 -2.37
CA VAL A 156 -12.04 2.25 -2.67
C VAL A 156 -12.64 1.79 -3.99
N SER A 157 -13.95 1.57 -3.99
CA SER A 157 -14.69 0.94 -5.08
C SER A 157 -15.94 1.75 -5.43
N GLU A 158 -16.13 2.07 -6.70
CA GLU A 158 -17.42 2.52 -7.19
C GLU A 158 -18.19 1.30 -7.70
N ARG A 159 -19.12 0.81 -6.91
CA ARG A 159 -19.81 -0.48 -7.13
C ARG A 159 -20.63 -0.51 -8.42
N GLU A 160 -21.29 0.60 -8.78
CA GLU A 160 -22.03 0.69 -10.04
C GLU A 160 -21.08 0.49 -11.23
N PHE A 161 -19.91 1.19 -11.22
CA PHE A 161 -18.94 1.07 -12.31
C PHE A 161 -18.29 -0.29 -12.37
N GLN A 162 -18.05 -0.90 -11.20
CA GLN A 162 -17.42 -2.20 -11.06
C GLN A 162 -18.33 -3.33 -11.58
N LEU A 163 -19.59 -3.36 -11.14
CA LEU A 163 -20.46 -4.53 -11.27
C LEU A 163 -21.57 -4.34 -12.32
N LYS A 164 -22.14 -3.12 -12.43
CA LYS A 164 -23.34 -2.87 -13.25
C LYS A 164 -23.03 -2.38 -14.66
N LYS A 165 -21.75 -2.10 -14.97
CA LYS A 165 -21.30 -1.63 -16.29
C LYS A 165 -20.37 -2.64 -16.95
N GLU A 166 -20.94 -3.77 -17.42
CA GLU A 166 -20.27 -4.85 -18.16
C GLU A 166 -19.23 -5.64 -17.32
N GLY A 167 -19.26 -5.53 -15.99
CA GLY A 167 -18.46 -6.37 -15.09
C GLY A 167 -16.93 -6.19 -15.17
N GLN A 168 -16.43 -5.10 -15.77
CA GLN A 168 -15.01 -4.80 -15.78
C GLN A 168 -14.63 -4.05 -14.50
N TRP A 169 -14.10 -4.76 -13.53
CA TRP A 169 -13.81 -4.24 -12.19
C TRP A 169 -12.89 -3.02 -12.17
N THR A 170 -11.90 -2.98 -13.06
CA THR A 170 -10.96 -1.85 -13.14
C THR A 170 -11.65 -0.49 -13.27
N LYS A 171 -12.82 -0.42 -13.91
CA LYS A 171 -13.59 0.83 -14.02
C LYS A 171 -13.99 1.41 -12.66
N GLY A 172 -14.42 0.56 -11.74
CA GLY A 172 -14.85 0.98 -10.40
C GLY A 172 -13.72 1.01 -9.38
N LYS A 173 -12.59 0.36 -9.68
CA LYS A 173 -11.45 0.21 -8.77
C LYS A 173 -10.31 1.21 -9.05
N SER A 174 -10.31 1.89 -10.20
CA SER A 174 -9.19 2.71 -10.68
C SER A 174 -9.52 4.18 -10.92
N CYS A 175 -10.61 4.69 -10.33
CA CYS A 175 -10.84 6.12 -10.31
C CYS A 175 -9.69 6.83 -9.57
N ASP A 176 -9.42 8.07 -9.91
CA ASP A 176 -8.37 8.85 -9.26
C ASP A 176 -8.60 8.88 -7.75
N THR A 177 -7.53 8.80 -6.97
CA THR A 177 -7.53 8.77 -5.50
C THR A 177 -8.14 7.52 -4.84
N PHE A 178 -8.54 6.50 -5.59
CA PHE A 178 -9.21 5.30 -5.08
C PHE A 178 -8.26 4.26 -4.44
N GLY A 179 -7.02 4.63 -4.16
CA GLY A 179 -6.00 3.77 -3.54
C GLY A 179 -5.23 4.43 -2.40
N PRO A 180 -5.91 4.95 -1.34
CA PRO A 180 -5.20 5.41 -0.15
C PRO A 180 -4.31 4.30 0.43
N THR A 181 -3.01 4.57 0.59
CA THR A 181 -2.00 3.57 0.95
C THR A 181 -1.11 4.07 2.09
N GLY A 182 -0.99 3.32 3.14
CA GLY A 182 -0.18 3.65 4.30
C GLY A 182 -0.98 3.63 5.59
N PRO A 183 -0.59 4.37 6.61
CA PRO A 183 0.46 5.43 6.66
C PRO A 183 1.89 4.90 6.68
N VAL A 184 2.14 3.66 7.09
CA VAL A 184 3.48 3.10 7.30
C VAL A 184 3.58 1.74 6.66
N SER A 185 4.73 1.43 6.08
CA SER A 185 5.08 0.07 5.75
C SER A 185 5.82 -0.58 6.92
N TYR A 186 5.32 -1.75 7.34
CA TYR A 186 5.96 -2.56 8.37
C TYR A 186 6.86 -3.59 7.70
N THR A 187 8.16 -3.52 7.96
CA THR A 187 9.07 -4.61 7.62
C THR A 187 9.07 -5.60 8.78
N HIS A 188 8.95 -6.90 8.50
CA HIS A 188 8.88 -7.98 9.49
C HIS A 188 7.61 -7.95 10.37
N LEU A 189 6.45 -8.18 9.79
CA LEU A 189 5.27 -8.62 10.51
C LEU A 189 5.38 -10.14 10.73
N THR A 190 5.42 -10.57 11.99
CA THR A 190 5.04 -11.94 12.32
C THR A 190 3.52 -11.99 12.32
N LEU A 191 2.93 -12.49 11.23
CA LEU A 191 1.52 -12.83 11.25
C LEU A 191 1.30 -14.00 12.22
N PRO A 192 0.23 -13.99 13.04
CA PRO A 192 -0.06 -15.17 13.87
C PRO A 192 -0.29 -16.35 12.93
N THR A 193 0.53 -17.38 13.09
CA THR A 193 0.26 -18.69 12.47
C THR A 193 -0.95 -19.29 13.16
N THR A 194 -2.07 -19.35 12.47
CA THR A 194 -3.27 -20.09 12.90
C THR A 194 -3.08 -21.57 12.74
#